data_76fc8b82dcfd9b39a318d0c4a1721e4c
#
_entry.id   76fc8b82dcfd9b39a318d0c4a1721e4c
#
_cell.length_a   1.000
_cell.length_b   1.000
_cell.length_c   1.000
_cell.angle_alpha   90.00
_cell.angle_beta   90.00
_cell.angle_gamma   90.00
#
_symmetry.space_group_name_H-M   'P 1'
#
loop_
_entity.id
_entity.type
_entity.pdbx_description
1 polymer ?
#
loop_
_entity_poly.entity_id
_entity_poly.type
_entity_poly.pdbx_seq_one_letter_code
_entity_poly.pdbx_strand_id
1 'polypeptide(L)'
;MRRIVAICAMVLLLSSCSQKAAFEELADGVCSSEQKKLVEAHISSQIDALAKKDWKLAYSYASPVFKSNVEIDQFTFIIGTQYGMLVENEGYEFGACTIASKKLVQEIAVTSNAEITNLTYILSVDKQVLGVDSATASQPKLEA
;
A
#
# COMPACT_ATOMS: atom_id res chain seq x y z
N MET A 1 -51.33 22.47 -44.05
CA MET A 1 -51.02 21.62 -42.89
C MET A 1 -49.53 21.63 -42.69
N ARG A 2 -49.06 22.47 -41.79
CA ARG A 2 -47.62 22.60 -41.45
C ARG A 2 -47.35 21.85 -40.16
N ARG A 3 -46.65 20.73 -40.26
CA ARG A 3 -46.19 19.99 -39.07
C ARG A 3 -44.89 20.61 -38.59
N ILE A 4 -44.92 21.24 -37.43
CA ILE A 4 -43.76 21.74 -36.74
C ILE A 4 -43.21 20.56 -35.94
N VAL A 5 -42.04 20.08 -36.33
CA VAL A 5 -41.27 19.10 -35.53
C VAL A 5 -40.39 19.88 -34.57
N ALA A 6 -40.76 19.85 -33.30
CA ALA A 6 -39.95 20.39 -32.21
C ALA A 6 -38.82 19.39 -31.90
N ILE A 7 -37.60 19.74 -32.28
CA ILE A 7 -36.39 18.98 -31.87
C ILE A 7 -36.03 19.46 -30.47
N CYS A 8 -36.33 18.65 -29.46
CA CYS A 8 -35.77 18.81 -28.11
C CYS A 8 -34.32 18.40 -28.14
N ALA A 9 -33.42 19.40 -28.18
CA ALA A 9 -32.00 19.19 -27.95
C ALA A 9 -31.79 18.91 -26.47
N MET A 10 -31.60 17.64 -26.11
CA MET A 10 -31.25 17.22 -24.76
C MET A 10 -29.76 17.47 -24.53
N VAL A 11 -29.44 18.58 -23.89
CA VAL A 11 -28.08 18.91 -23.49
C VAL A 11 -27.73 18.01 -22.30
N LEU A 12 -27.02 16.93 -22.58
CA LEU A 12 -26.37 16.11 -21.55
C LEU A 12 -25.22 16.95 -20.96
N LEU A 13 -25.46 17.55 -19.80
CA LEU A 13 -24.42 18.10 -18.95
C LEU A 13 -23.59 16.93 -18.40
N LEU A 14 -22.50 16.62 -19.08
CA LEU A 14 -21.45 15.78 -18.55
C LEU A 14 -20.81 16.54 -17.39
N SER A 15 -21.32 16.32 -16.18
CA SER A 15 -20.64 16.69 -14.97
C SER A 15 -19.40 15.81 -14.86
N SER A 16 -18.29 16.26 -15.44
CA SER A 16 -17.00 15.67 -15.15
C SER A 16 -16.61 16.11 -13.74
N CYS A 17 -17.03 15.32 -12.75
CA CYS A 17 -16.41 15.34 -11.45
C CYS A 17 -14.97 14.89 -11.66
N SER A 18 -14.01 15.82 -11.71
CA SER A 18 -12.61 15.47 -11.64
C SER A 18 -12.36 14.96 -10.21
N GLN A 19 -12.36 13.63 -10.04
CA GLN A 19 -11.95 13.03 -8.78
C GLN A 19 -10.46 13.30 -8.63
N LYS A 20 -10.08 13.97 -7.52
CA LYS A 20 -8.68 14.08 -7.12
C LYS A 20 -8.08 12.68 -7.04
N ALA A 21 -6.87 12.49 -7.57
CA ALA A 21 -6.15 11.24 -7.38
C ALA A 21 -5.91 11.01 -5.88
N ALA A 22 -6.02 9.75 -5.43
CA ALA A 22 -5.96 9.39 -4.01
C ALA A 22 -4.71 9.93 -3.29
N PHE A 23 -3.59 10.08 -4.00
CA PHE A 23 -2.32 10.53 -3.45
C PHE A 23 -1.89 11.92 -3.94
N GLU A 24 -2.81 12.72 -4.46
CA GLU A 24 -2.51 14.09 -4.90
C GLU A 24 -2.15 15.01 -3.72
N GLU A 25 -2.80 14.81 -2.59
CA GLU A 25 -2.48 15.50 -1.34
C GLU A 25 -2.14 14.48 -0.25
N LEU A 26 -0.95 14.62 0.32
CA LEU A 26 -0.48 13.83 1.46
C LEU A 26 -0.30 14.76 2.67
N ALA A 27 -1.41 15.23 3.22
CA ALA A 27 -1.41 16.00 4.46
C ALA A 27 -1.26 15.08 5.66
N ASP A 28 -0.45 15.50 6.64
CA ASP A 28 -0.25 14.76 7.88
C ASP A 28 -1.58 14.48 8.59
N GLY A 29 -1.73 13.26 9.09
CA GLY A 29 -2.94 12.81 9.78
C GLY A 29 -3.35 11.39 9.41
N VAL A 30 -4.61 11.08 9.59
CA VAL A 30 -5.17 9.76 9.25
C VAL A 30 -5.38 9.65 7.75
N CYS A 31 -5.04 8.49 7.18
CA CYS A 31 -5.32 8.21 5.77
C CYS A 31 -6.84 8.32 5.48
N SER A 32 -7.20 8.80 4.29
CA SER A 32 -8.57 8.64 3.81
C SER A 32 -8.91 7.15 3.61
N SER A 33 -10.19 6.81 3.56
CA SER A 33 -10.62 5.43 3.32
C SER A 33 -10.09 4.88 1.99
N GLU A 34 -10.00 5.71 0.96
CA GLU A 34 -9.45 5.33 -0.34
C GLU A 34 -7.94 5.10 -0.27
N GLN A 35 -7.19 6.02 0.37
CA GLN A 35 -5.75 5.86 0.58
C GLN A 35 -5.44 4.58 1.35
N LYS A 36 -6.14 4.34 2.46
CA LYS A 36 -5.98 3.13 3.26
C LYS A 36 -6.22 1.87 2.43
N LYS A 37 -7.31 1.81 1.68
CA LYS A 37 -7.64 0.68 0.80
C LYS A 37 -6.53 0.38 -0.22
N LEU A 38 -5.99 1.41 -0.85
CA LEU A 38 -4.92 1.26 -1.84
C LEU A 38 -3.59 0.81 -1.20
N VAL A 39 -3.26 1.35 -0.02
CA VAL A 39 -2.08 0.95 0.74
C VAL A 39 -2.19 -0.52 1.18
N GLU A 40 -3.32 -0.91 1.74
CA GLU A 40 -3.58 -2.29 2.15
C GLU A 40 -3.49 -3.26 0.97
N ALA A 41 -4.05 -2.92 -0.18
CA ALA A 41 -3.97 -3.73 -1.39
C ALA A 41 -2.52 -3.89 -1.90
N HIS A 42 -1.72 -2.82 -1.84
CA HIS A 42 -0.32 -2.84 -2.24
C HIS A 42 0.52 -3.76 -1.33
N ILE A 43 0.37 -3.61 -0.02
CA ILE A 43 1.08 -4.44 0.97
C ILE A 43 0.62 -5.89 0.88
N SER A 44 -0.68 -6.17 0.78
CA SER A 44 -1.21 -7.53 0.60
C SER A 44 -0.60 -8.22 -0.60
N SER A 45 -0.52 -7.52 -1.73
CA SER A 45 0.09 -8.07 -2.96
C SER A 45 1.56 -8.43 -2.75
N GLN A 46 2.31 -7.61 -2.03
CA GLN A 46 3.71 -7.92 -1.69
C GLN A 46 3.83 -9.13 -0.77
N ILE A 47 3.04 -9.18 0.32
CA ILE A 47 3.08 -10.29 1.27
C ILE A 47 2.65 -11.60 0.60
N ASP A 48 1.62 -11.58 -0.23
CA ASP A 48 1.17 -12.76 -0.97
C ASP A 48 2.24 -13.26 -1.95
N ALA A 49 3.00 -12.36 -2.58
CA ALA A 49 4.13 -12.72 -3.41
C ALA A 49 5.28 -13.33 -2.58
N LEU A 50 5.55 -12.79 -1.38
CA LEU A 50 6.55 -13.35 -0.45
C LEU A 50 6.15 -14.75 0.03
N ALA A 51 4.89 -14.97 0.36
CA ALA A 51 4.37 -16.28 0.77
C ALA A 51 4.52 -17.34 -0.33
N LYS A 52 4.45 -16.94 -1.57
CA LYS A 52 4.69 -17.79 -2.75
C LYS A 52 6.16 -17.90 -3.14
N LYS A 53 7.04 -17.20 -2.43
CA LYS A 53 8.47 -17.07 -2.76
C LYS A 53 8.71 -16.51 -4.17
N ASP A 54 7.76 -15.72 -4.68
CA ASP A 54 7.93 -14.94 -5.90
C ASP A 54 8.70 -13.65 -5.59
N TRP A 55 10.01 -13.80 -5.43
CA TRP A 55 10.92 -12.73 -5.01
C TRP A 55 10.92 -11.55 -5.98
N LYS A 56 10.83 -11.82 -7.27
CA LYS A 56 10.80 -10.80 -8.30
C LYS A 56 9.54 -9.95 -8.21
N LEU A 57 8.39 -10.58 -8.06
CA LEU A 57 7.12 -9.89 -7.91
C LEU A 57 7.10 -9.12 -6.58
N ALA A 58 7.50 -9.73 -5.46
CA ALA A 58 7.57 -9.06 -4.17
C ALA A 58 8.48 -7.82 -4.20
N TYR A 59 9.64 -7.93 -4.82
CA TYR A 59 10.57 -6.83 -5.01
C TYR A 59 10.00 -5.69 -5.86
N SER A 60 9.13 -6.01 -6.82
CA SER A 60 8.50 -5.00 -7.68
C SER A 60 7.65 -3.99 -6.91
N TYR A 61 7.12 -4.36 -5.74
CA TYR A 61 6.33 -3.48 -4.86
C TYR A 61 7.18 -2.52 -4.01
N ALA A 62 8.49 -2.69 -3.97
CA ALA A 62 9.39 -1.76 -3.30
C ALA A 62 9.48 -0.43 -4.07
N SER A 63 9.77 0.65 -3.34
CA SER A 63 9.92 1.98 -3.93
C SER A 63 11.16 2.09 -4.81
N PRO A 64 11.21 3.06 -5.74
CA PRO A 64 12.42 3.34 -6.51
C PRO A 64 13.64 3.65 -5.64
N VAL A 65 13.43 4.36 -4.52
CA VAL A 65 14.51 4.68 -3.57
C VAL A 65 15.06 3.41 -2.92
N PHE A 66 14.17 2.51 -2.49
CA PHE A 66 14.61 1.22 -1.94
C PHE A 66 15.41 0.43 -2.98
N LYS A 67 14.89 0.29 -4.20
CA LYS A 67 15.55 -0.47 -5.27
C LYS A 67 16.89 0.10 -5.70
N SER A 68 17.11 1.41 -5.53
CA SER A 68 18.39 2.04 -5.84
C SER A 68 19.49 1.72 -4.81
N ASN A 69 19.10 1.27 -3.61
CA ASN A 69 20.01 0.97 -2.51
C ASN A 69 20.13 -0.52 -2.18
N VAL A 70 19.11 -1.30 -2.54
CA VAL A 70 19.01 -2.73 -2.22
C VAL A 70 18.68 -3.51 -3.49
N GLU A 71 19.57 -4.34 -3.93
CA GLU A 71 19.36 -5.22 -5.09
C GLU A 71 18.49 -6.43 -4.72
N ILE A 72 17.92 -7.08 -5.73
CA ILE A 72 16.98 -8.19 -5.52
C ILE A 72 17.58 -9.36 -4.72
N ASP A 73 18.85 -9.69 -4.93
CA ASP A 73 19.50 -10.78 -4.18
C ASP A 73 19.65 -10.42 -2.71
N GLN A 74 20.01 -9.16 -2.43
CA GLN A 74 20.09 -8.63 -1.06
C GLN A 74 18.71 -8.57 -0.42
N PHE A 75 17.69 -8.13 -1.15
CA PHE A 75 16.28 -8.14 -0.68
C PHE A 75 15.85 -9.55 -0.30
N THR A 76 16.08 -10.53 -1.17
CA THR A 76 15.72 -11.94 -0.92
C THR A 76 16.42 -12.47 0.33
N PHE A 77 17.69 -12.16 0.51
CA PHE A 77 18.45 -12.54 1.71
C PHE A 77 17.90 -11.90 2.98
N ILE A 78 17.62 -10.59 2.96
CA ILE A 78 17.06 -9.86 4.10
C ILE A 78 15.70 -10.44 4.51
N ILE A 79 14.81 -10.62 3.53
CA ILE A 79 13.48 -11.19 3.81
C ILE A 79 13.60 -12.60 4.37
N GLY A 80 14.40 -13.45 3.77
CA GLY A 80 14.55 -14.84 4.22
C GLY A 80 15.16 -14.98 5.61
N THR A 81 16.03 -14.05 6.02
CA THR A 81 16.74 -14.13 7.31
C THR A 81 16.10 -13.31 8.43
N GLN A 82 15.47 -12.18 8.11
CA GLN A 82 14.96 -11.24 9.12
C GLN A 82 13.44 -11.10 9.11
N TYR A 83 12.78 -11.44 8.02
CA TYR A 83 11.33 -11.30 7.82
C TYR A 83 10.65 -12.61 7.42
N GLY A 84 11.18 -13.73 7.89
CA GLY A 84 10.63 -15.07 7.61
C GLY A 84 9.15 -15.19 7.95
N MET A 85 8.65 -14.41 8.94
CA MET A 85 7.23 -14.37 9.30
C MET A 85 6.33 -13.89 8.13
N LEU A 86 6.85 -13.11 7.20
CA LEU A 86 6.08 -12.71 6.00
C LEU A 86 6.00 -13.84 4.97
N VAL A 87 7.05 -14.64 4.88
CA VAL A 87 7.12 -15.76 3.94
C VAL A 87 6.25 -16.93 4.42
N GLU A 88 6.26 -17.20 5.72
CA GLU A 88 5.56 -18.32 6.36
C GLU A 88 4.35 -17.83 7.18
N ASN A 89 3.69 -16.76 6.74
CA ASN A 89 2.56 -16.23 7.46
C ASN A 89 1.32 -17.13 7.36
N GLU A 90 0.57 -17.16 8.45
CA GLU A 90 -0.73 -17.83 8.58
C GLU A 90 -1.90 -16.83 8.40
N GLY A 91 -1.58 -15.58 8.13
CA GLY A 91 -2.51 -14.46 7.96
C GLY A 91 -1.95 -13.18 8.57
N TYR A 92 -2.62 -12.09 8.26
CA TYR A 92 -2.25 -10.76 8.76
C TYR A 92 -3.48 -9.86 8.84
N GLU A 93 -3.41 -8.87 9.74
CA GLU A 93 -4.46 -7.87 9.93
C GLU A 93 -3.87 -6.47 9.86
N PHE A 94 -4.56 -5.58 9.14
CA PHE A 94 -4.16 -4.17 9.05
C PHE A 94 -4.67 -3.37 10.25
N GLY A 95 -3.80 -2.55 10.80
CA GLY A 95 -4.09 -1.58 11.84
C GLY A 95 -4.28 -0.16 11.31
N ALA A 96 -3.73 0.80 12.03
CA ALA A 96 -3.82 2.21 11.67
C ALA A 96 -3.05 2.54 10.38
N CYS A 97 -3.62 3.44 9.58
CA CYS A 97 -2.96 4.07 8.45
C CYS A 97 -2.89 5.58 8.71
N THR A 98 -1.67 6.11 8.71
CA THR A 98 -1.41 7.55 8.92
C THR A 98 -0.48 8.10 7.85
N ILE A 99 -0.49 9.42 7.70
CA ILE A 99 0.42 10.15 6.83
C ILE A 99 1.29 11.02 7.73
N ALA A 100 2.60 10.90 7.56
CA ALA A 100 3.58 11.71 8.25
C ALA A 100 4.70 12.10 7.27
N SER A 101 4.99 13.40 7.18
CA SER A 101 6.04 13.92 6.28
C SER A 101 5.92 13.40 4.85
N LYS A 102 4.72 13.40 4.30
CA LYS A 102 4.37 12.91 2.95
C LYS A 102 4.66 11.42 2.72
N LYS A 103 4.79 10.65 3.78
CA LYS A 103 4.89 9.19 3.74
C LYS A 103 3.64 8.56 4.31
N LEU A 104 3.24 7.44 3.75
CA LEU A 104 2.17 6.62 4.28
C LEU A 104 2.77 5.61 5.28
N VAL A 105 2.17 5.54 6.45
CA VAL A 105 2.60 4.66 7.55
C VAL A 105 1.46 3.70 7.85
N GLN A 106 1.66 2.42 7.61
CA GLN A 106 0.65 1.39 7.81
C GLN A 106 1.12 0.38 8.85
N GLU A 107 0.35 0.20 9.90
CA GLU A 107 0.55 -0.86 10.89
C GLU A 107 -0.09 -2.16 10.41
N ILE A 108 0.57 -3.28 10.70
CA ILE A 108 0.10 -4.62 10.37
C ILE A 108 0.53 -5.60 11.45
N ALA A 109 -0.35 -6.53 11.82
CA ALA A 109 -0.05 -7.66 12.69
C ALA A 109 0.00 -8.93 11.83
N VAL A 110 1.15 -9.60 11.83
CA VAL A 110 1.39 -10.83 11.06
C VAL A 110 1.44 -12.01 11.99
N THR A 111 0.67 -13.04 11.72
CA THR A 111 0.70 -14.31 12.47
C THR A 111 1.57 -15.33 11.73
N SER A 112 2.51 -15.91 12.43
CA SER A 112 3.37 -17.00 11.92
C SER A 112 3.77 -17.89 13.09
N ASN A 113 3.63 -19.20 12.94
CA ASN A 113 3.93 -20.18 14.00
C ASN A 113 3.23 -19.87 15.34
N ALA A 114 1.96 -19.46 15.27
CA ALA A 114 1.14 -19.04 16.42
C ALA A 114 1.67 -17.81 17.19
N GLU A 115 2.67 -17.12 16.65
CA GLU A 115 3.18 -15.84 17.18
C GLU A 115 2.70 -14.66 16.33
N ILE A 116 2.46 -13.52 16.98
CA ILE A 116 2.05 -12.29 16.31
C ILE A 116 3.26 -11.32 16.32
N THR A 117 3.65 -10.90 15.13
CA THR A 117 4.66 -9.86 14.95
C THR A 117 3.99 -8.60 14.41
N ASN A 118 4.14 -7.49 15.12
CA ASN A 118 3.68 -6.19 14.64
C ASN A 118 4.75 -5.54 13.77
N LEU A 119 4.36 -5.13 12.58
CA LEU A 119 5.22 -4.43 11.64
C LEU A 119 4.64 -3.04 11.32
N THR A 120 5.53 -2.10 11.10
CA THR A 120 5.21 -0.78 10.57
C THR A 120 5.80 -0.66 9.18
N TYR A 121 4.94 -0.55 8.17
CA TYR A 121 5.32 -0.29 6.79
C TYR A 121 5.37 1.22 6.54
N ILE A 122 6.40 1.66 5.85
CA ILE A 122 6.50 3.03 5.34
C ILE A 122 6.51 2.96 3.82
N LEU A 123 5.61 3.72 3.20
CA LEU A 123 5.47 3.78 1.75
C LEU A 123 5.62 5.22 1.27
N SER A 124 6.23 5.36 0.11
CA SER A 124 6.26 6.60 -0.66
C SER A 124 5.37 6.51 -1.89
N VAL A 125 5.06 7.67 -2.43
CA VAL A 125 4.31 7.81 -3.69
C VAL A 125 5.21 8.52 -4.69
N ASP A 126 5.42 7.89 -5.83
CA ASP A 126 6.08 8.48 -6.99
C ASP A 126 5.13 8.42 -8.18
N LYS A 127 4.78 9.59 -8.74
CA LYS A 127 3.84 9.70 -9.87
C LYS A 127 2.56 8.89 -9.66
N GLN A 128 1.93 9.03 -8.50
CA GLN A 128 0.72 8.31 -8.07
C GLN A 128 0.91 6.79 -7.87
N VAL A 129 2.13 6.28 -7.91
CA VAL A 129 2.45 4.87 -7.68
C VAL A 129 3.04 4.69 -6.29
N LEU A 130 2.43 3.78 -5.53
CA LEU A 130 2.94 3.36 -4.21
C LEU A 130 4.22 2.54 -4.34
N GLY A 131 5.11 2.70 -3.39
CA GLY A 131 6.28 1.85 -3.23
C GLY A 131 6.64 1.68 -1.76
N VAL A 132 6.98 0.46 -1.34
CA VAL A 132 7.43 0.18 0.02
C VAL A 132 8.86 0.67 0.21
N ASP A 133 9.06 1.60 1.13
CA ASP A 133 10.38 2.10 1.52
C ASP A 133 11.01 1.21 2.60
N SER A 134 10.22 0.75 3.57
CA SER A 134 10.68 -0.09 4.66
C SER A 134 9.52 -0.82 5.35
N ALA A 135 9.86 -1.90 6.04
CA ALA A 135 9.01 -2.54 7.03
C ALA A 135 9.87 -2.80 8.28
N THR A 136 9.38 -2.37 9.43
CA THR A 136 10.13 -2.49 10.69
C THR A 136 9.29 -3.24 11.71
N ALA A 137 9.87 -4.28 12.32
CA ALA A 137 9.21 -4.97 13.43
C ALA A 137 9.21 -4.08 14.67
N SER A 138 8.03 -3.89 15.26
CA SER A 138 7.91 -3.25 16.56
C SER A 138 8.45 -4.21 17.62
N GLN A 139 9.42 -3.77 18.40
CA GLN A 139 9.87 -4.53 19.57
C GLN A 139 8.70 -4.63 20.55
N PRO A 140 8.45 -5.81 21.17
CA PRO A 140 7.48 -5.88 22.25
C PRO A 140 7.91 -4.90 23.34
N LYS A 141 6.99 -4.01 23.76
CA LYS A 141 7.22 -3.21 24.96
C LYS A 141 7.47 -4.19 26.09
N LEU A 142 8.72 -4.23 26.56
CA LEU A 142 9.02 -4.80 27.87
C LEU A 142 8.29 -3.91 28.88
N GLU A 143 7.13 -4.34 29.31
CA GLU A 143 6.52 -3.77 30.50
C GLU A 143 7.41 -4.17 31.68
N ALA A 144 8.08 -3.18 32.19
CA ALA A 144 8.85 -3.31 33.40
C ALA A 144 7.94 -3.37 34.61
#